data_e2167a3b018d0333280444b4d8d0884e
#
_entry.id   e2167a3b018d0333280444b4d8d0884e
#
_cell.length_a   1.000
_cell.length_b   1.000
_cell.length_c   1.000
_cell.angle_alpha   90.00
_cell.angle_beta   90.00
_cell.angle_gamma   90.00
#
_symmetry.space_group_name_H-M   'P 1'
#
loop_
_entity.id
_entity.type
_entity.pdbx_description
1 polymer ?
#
loop_
_entity_poly.entity_id
_entity_poly.type
_entity_poly.pdbx_seq_one_letter_code
_entity_poly.pdbx_strand_id
1 'polypeptide(L)'
;MKPIILAVLMDDISSIKPIKDSSFAMMLEAQKRGWEIYTFDTPDMFYEDGKVIAKARKTLVRDSEHDWFECEDIEVLPLNNIDVVFMRKDPPFDMDYIYATYLLEQAENSGTLVINKPSSLRDANEKLFALNFPECIPETLVSSNIKKLSEFISKIKTAVVKPLDGMEIGRASCRERV
;
A
#
# COMPACT_ATOMS: atom_id res chain seq x y z
N MET A 1 -18.90 -22.56 11.30
CA MET A 1 -18.11 -21.42 11.79
C MET A 1 -18.52 -20.19 11.02
N LYS A 2 -18.54 -19.01 11.65
CA LYS A 2 -18.76 -17.75 10.93
C LYS A 2 -17.61 -17.57 9.93
N PRO A 3 -17.87 -17.14 8.67
CA PRO A 3 -16.80 -16.84 7.73
C PRO A 3 -15.93 -15.71 8.27
N ILE A 4 -14.63 -15.73 7.95
CA ILE A 4 -13.72 -14.63 8.22
C ILE A 4 -14.07 -13.48 7.29
N ILE A 5 -14.12 -12.28 7.82
CA ILE A 5 -14.37 -11.05 7.04
C ILE A 5 -13.02 -10.36 6.79
N LEU A 6 -12.65 -10.28 5.53
CA LEU A 6 -11.47 -9.57 5.05
C LEU A 6 -11.91 -8.26 4.38
N ALA A 7 -11.38 -7.13 4.83
CA ALA A 7 -11.49 -5.88 4.09
C ALA A 7 -10.14 -5.51 3.47
N VAL A 8 -10.15 -5.01 2.25
CA VAL A 8 -8.96 -4.59 1.53
C VAL A 8 -9.05 -3.09 1.24
N LEU A 9 -8.19 -2.32 1.89
CA LEU A 9 -8.00 -0.90 1.59
C LEU A 9 -7.06 -0.80 0.39
N MET A 10 -7.60 -0.41 -0.75
CA MET A 10 -6.90 -0.38 -2.04
C MET A 10 -7.50 0.68 -2.97
N ASP A 11 -6.84 0.96 -4.08
CA ASP A 11 -7.43 1.70 -5.19
C ASP A 11 -8.64 0.96 -5.76
N ASP A 12 -9.48 1.69 -6.51
CA ASP A 12 -10.67 1.07 -7.13
C ASP A 12 -10.30 -0.23 -7.86
N ILE A 13 -10.97 -1.31 -7.53
CA ILE A 13 -10.68 -2.64 -8.08
C ILE A 13 -10.79 -2.68 -9.60
N SER A 14 -11.55 -1.79 -10.21
CA SER A 14 -11.65 -1.69 -11.68
C SER A 14 -10.35 -1.19 -12.33
N SER A 15 -9.49 -0.54 -11.57
CA SER A 15 -8.23 0.06 -12.06
C SER A 15 -7.05 -0.91 -12.07
N ILE A 16 -7.13 -2.04 -11.36
CA ILE A 16 -6.02 -2.98 -11.25
C ILE A 16 -5.83 -3.81 -12.53
N LYS A 17 -4.66 -4.43 -12.64
CA LYS A 17 -4.36 -5.43 -13.68
C LYS A 17 -4.33 -6.83 -13.04
N PRO A 18 -5.42 -7.61 -13.13
CA PRO A 18 -5.60 -8.85 -12.37
C PRO A 18 -4.41 -9.80 -12.45
N ILE A 19 -3.86 -10.00 -13.65
CA ILE A 19 -2.75 -10.93 -13.90
C ILE A 19 -1.43 -10.56 -13.19
N LYS A 20 -1.30 -9.32 -12.70
CA LYS A 20 -0.07 -8.80 -12.07
C LYS A 20 -0.29 -8.33 -10.64
N ASP A 21 -1.52 -8.29 -10.19
CA ASP A 21 -1.87 -7.70 -8.91
C ASP A 21 -1.83 -8.74 -7.78
N SER A 22 -0.95 -8.52 -6.81
CA SER A 22 -0.80 -9.42 -5.66
C SER A 22 -1.97 -9.32 -4.68
N SER A 23 -2.64 -8.18 -4.59
CA SER A 23 -3.83 -8.01 -3.75
C SER A 23 -4.98 -8.84 -4.30
N PHE A 24 -5.14 -8.83 -5.63
CA PHE A 24 -6.10 -9.66 -6.32
C PHE A 24 -5.85 -11.17 -6.10
N ALA A 25 -4.61 -11.60 -6.20
CA ALA A 25 -4.24 -13.00 -5.92
C ALA A 25 -4.57 -13.41 -4.48
N MET A 26 -4.36 -12.52 -3.51
CA MET A 26 -4.73 -12.75 -2.11
C MET A 26 -6.25 -12.81 -1.92
N MET A 27 -7.01 -11.96 -2.61
CA MET A 27 -8.48 -12.00 -2.58
C MET A 27 -9.04 -13.30 -3.17
N LEU A 28 -8.49 -13.77 -4.29
CA LEU A 28 -8.87 -15.07 -4.88
C LEU A 28 -8.66 -16.22 -3.90
N GLU A 29 -7.51 -16.25 -3.22
CA GLU A 29 -7.23 -17.29 -2.23
C GLU A 29 -8.11 -17.16 -0.99
N ALA A 30 -8.38 -15.95 -0.51
CA ALA A 30 -9.29 -15.72 0.61
C ALA A 30 -10.72 -16.22 0.28
N GLN A 31 -11.24 -15.86 -0.89
CA GLN A 31 -12.55 -16.30 -1.34
C GLN A 31 -12.63 -17.83 -1.49
N LYS A 32 -11.59 -18.47 -2.01
CA LYS A 32 -11.48 -19.92 -2.09
C LYS A 32 -11.54 -20.61 -0.73
N ARG A 33 -11.09 -19.93 0.33
CA ARG A 33 -11.19 -20.39 1.73
C ARG A 33 -12.54 -20.09 2.35
N GLY A 34 -13.48 -19.51 1.63
CA GLY A 34 -14.83 -19.17 2.11
C GLY A 34 -14.86 -17.90 2.96
N TRP A 35 -13.88 -16.98 2.80
CA TRP A 35 -13.89 -15.68 3.45
C TRP A 35 -14.83 -14.74 2.71
N GLU A 36 -15.44 -13.81 3.43
CA GLU A 36 -16.15 -12.68 2.85
C GLU A 36 -15.17 -11.53 2.62
N ILE A 37 -15.22 -10.94 1.41
CA ILE A 37 -14.28 -9.89 1.02
C ILE A 37 -15.05 -8.58 0.85
N TYR A 38 -14.48 -7.51 1.40
CA TYR A 38 -14.91 -6.13 1.20
C TYR A 38 -13.75 -5.32 0.64
N THR A 39 -14.05 -4.37 -0.25
CA THR A 39 -13.06 -3.41 -0.77
C THR A 39 -13.51 -1.99 -0.48
N PHE A 40 -12.57 -1.11 -0.17
CA PHE A 40 -12.79 0.33 0.04
C PHE A 40 -11.51 1.09 -0.24
N ASP A 41 -11.63 2.40 -0.52
CA ASP A 41 -10.47 3.29 -0.71
C ASP A 41 -10.31 4.23 0.50
N THR A 42 -9.18 4.94 0.56
CA THR A 42 -8.82 5.86 1.65
C THR A 42 -9.90 6.91 1.93
N PRO A 43 -10.51 7.58 0.94
CA PRO A 43 -11.58 8.56 1.18
C PRO A 43 -12.85 7.98 1.82
N ASP A 44 -13.02 6.67 1.74
CA ASP A 44 -14.17 5.96 2.29
C ASP A 44 -14.00 5.58 3.77
N MET A 45 -12.81 5.83 4.33
CA MET A 45 -12.50 5.52 5.73
C MET A 45 -12.51 6.79 6.59
N PHE A 46 -13.22 6.75 7.72
CA PHE A 46 -13.33 7.89 8.64
C PHE A 46 -13.46 7.44 10.10
N TYR A 47 -13.23 8.37 11.01
CA TYR A 47 -13.41 8.15 12.44
C TYR A 47 -14.61 8.94 12.94
N GLU A 48 -15.55 8.25 13.57
CA GLU A 48 -16.77 8.83 14.13
C GLU A 48 -17.19 8.05 15.39
N ASP A 49 -17.63 8.77 16.40
CA ASP A 49 -18.13 8.21 17.67
C ASP A 49 -17.25 7.12 18.30
N GLY A 50 -15.94 7.33 18.29
CA GLY A 50 -14.98 6.41 18.91
C GLY A 50 -14.64 5.19 18.05
N LYS A 51 -15.08 5.15 16.80
CA LYS A 51 -14.88 4.01 15.89
C LYS A 51 -14.29 4.44 14.56
N VAL A 52 -13.47 3.57 13.99
CA VAL A 52 -13.09 3.68 12.58
C VAL A 52 -14.14 2.97 11.73
N ILE A 53 -14.66 3.64 10.75
CA ILE A 53 -15.74 3.20 9.87
C ILE A 53 -15.23 3.23 8.43
N ALA A 54 -15.63 2.25 7.63
CA ALA A 54 -15.41 2.24 6.19
C ALA A 54 -16.75 2.13 5.44
N LYS A 55 -16.88 2.90 4.35
CA LYS A 55 -17.87 2.67 3.31
C LYS A 55 -17.28 1.66 2.33
N ALA A 56 -17.64 0.41 2.49
CA ALA A 56 -17.04 -0.70 1.74
C ALA A 56 -18.06 -1.39 0.86
N ARG A 57 -17.60 -2.10 -0.15
CA ARG A 57 -18.42 -2.92 -1.03
C ARG A 57 -18.06 -4.38 -0.83
N LYS A 58 -19.06 -5.23 -0.61
CA LYS A 58 -18.83 -6.67 -0.68
C LYS A 58 -18.42 -7.03 -2.11
N THR A 59 -17.32 -7.75 -2.25
CA THR A 59 -16.64 -7.95 -3.53
C THR A 59 -16.45 -9.44 -3.77
N LEU A 60 -16.92 -9.91 -4.91
CA LEU A 60 -16.63 -11.23 -5.44
C LEU A 60 -15.55 -11.13 -6.50
N VAL A 61 -14.58 -12.03 -6.48
CA VAL A 61 -13.48 -12.05 -7.44
C VAL A 61 -13.47 -13.35 -8.24
N ARG A 62 -13.06 -13.27 -9.51
CA ARG A 62 -12.97 -14.40 -10.45
C ARG A 62 -11.61 -14.37 -11.13
N ASP A 63 -10.99 -15.52 -11.28
CA ASP A 63 -9.74 -15.65 -12.04
C ASP A 63 -10.02 -15.50 -13.55
N SER A 64 -10.17 -14.25 -13.97
CA SER A 64 -10.52 -13.85 -15.34
C SER A 64 -9.85 -12.52 -15.67
N GLU A 65 -9.51 -12.30 -16.92
CA GLU A 65 -8.90 -11.03 -17.39
C GLU A 65 -9.95 -9.95 -17.68
N HIS A 66 -11.19 -10.31 -17.97
CA HIS A 66 -12.20 -9.37 -18.45
C HIS A 66 -13.36 -9.16 -17.47
N ASP A 67 -13.65 -10.13 -16.64
CA ASP A 67 -14.78 -10.10 -15.69
C ASP A 67 -14.30 -10.64 -14.34
N TRP A 68 -13.28 -9.94 -13.77
CA TRP A 68 -12.56 -10.43 -12.60
C TRP A 68 -13.20 -10.07 -11.27
N PHE A 69 -14.18 -9.16 -11.25
CA PHE A 69 -14.85 -8.77 -10.00
C PHE A 69 -16.34 -8.44 -10.21
N GLU A 70 -17.06 -8.50 -9.13
CA GLU A 70 -18.42 -8.02 -8.98
C GLU A 70 -18.55 -7.40 -7.59
N CYS A 71 -19.11 -6.18 -7.51
CA CYS A 71 -19.32 -5.48 -6.25
C CYS A 71 -20.81 -5.32 -5.96
N GLU A 72 -21.19 -5.55 -4.71
CA GLU A 72 -22.51 -5.21 -4.19
C GLU A 72 -22.61 -3.70 -3.86
N ASP A 73 -23.76 -3.26 -3.37
CA ASP A 73 -23.97 -1.90 -2.89
C ASP A 73 -23.03 -1.54 -1.73
N ILE A 74 -22.85 -0.24 -1.52
CA ILE A 74 -22.00 0.27 -0.44
C ILE A 74 -22.65 -0.04 0.90
N GLU A 75 -21.88 -0.65 1.79
CA GLU A 75 -22.20 -0.85 3.19
C GLU A 75 -21.34 0.04 4.09
N VAL A 76 -21.91 0.51 5.19
CA VAL A 76 -21.20 1.26 6.23
C VAL A 76 -20.79 0.32 7.34
N LEU A 77 -19.50 0.01 7.44
CA LEU A 77 -18.98 -1.03 8.32
C LEU A 77 -18.00 -0.45 9.33
N PRO A 78 -18.27 -0.56 10.64
CA PRO A 78 -17.24 -0.33 11.66
C PRO A 78 -16.12 -1.37 11.50
N LEU A 79 -14.86 -0.90 11.42
CA LEU A 79 -13.74 -1.81 11.18
C LEU A 79 -13.53 -2.83 12.31
N ASN A 80 -13.94 -2.54 13.53
CA ASN A 80 -13.92 -3.52 14.63
C ASN A 80 -14.89 -4.71 14.45
N ASN A 81 -15.74 -4.70 13.42
CA ASN A 81 -16.54 -5.84 13.00
C ASN A 81 -15.88 -6.68 11.91
N ILE A 82 -14.71 -6.24 11.44
CA ILE A 82 -13.89 -6.88 10.40
C ILE A 82 -12.78 -7.67 11.10
N ASP A 83 -12.59 -8.93 10.70
CA ASP A 83 -11.56 -9.77 11.29
C ASP A 83 -10.15 -9.35 10.84
N VAL A 84 -10.00 -9.03 9.54
CA VAL A 84 -8.70 -8.67 8.94
C VAL A 84 -8.86 -7.49 7.98
N VAL A 85 -7.97 -6.50 8.08
CA VAL A 85 -7.82 -5.44 7.09
C VAL A 85 -6.44 -5.54 6.43
N PHE A 86 -6.43 -5.63 5.11
CA PHE A 86 -5.20 -5.49 4.32
C PHE A 86 -5.04 -4.04 3.86
N MET A 87 -3.93 -3.40 4.24
CA MET A 87 -3.51 -2.11 3.70
C MET A 87 -2.76 -2.35 2.39
N ARG A 88 -3.48 -2.20 1.27
CA ARG A 88 -2.98 -2.45 -0.09
C ARG A 88 -3.12 -1.23 -1.01
N LYS A 89 -3.30 -0.06 -0.41
CA LYS A 89 -3.29 1.21 -1.15
C LYS A 89 -1.94 1.44 -1.78
N ASP A 90 -1.93 1.70 -3.08
CA ASP A 90 -0.71 2.07 -3.79
C ASP A 90 -0.24 3.49 -3.40
N PRO A 91 1.06 3.78 -3.49
CA PRO A 91 1.59 5.13 -3.30
C PRO A 91 0.86 6.18 -4.15
N PRO A 92 0.93 7.47 -3.77
CA PRO A 92 2.06 8.09 -3.10
C PRO A 92 2.08 7.88 -1.59
N PHE A 93 3.30 7.83 -1.01
CA PHE A 93 3.52 7.85 0.44
C PHE A 93 3.52 9.31 0.91
N ASP A 94 2.34 9.87 0.98
CA ASP A 94 2.06 11.26 1.36
C ASP A 94 1.35 11.35 2.72
N MET A 95 0.87 12.54 3.06
CA MET A 95 0.20 12.75 4.34
C MET A 95 -1.14 12.02 4.42
N ASP A 96 -1.86 11.87 3.32
CA ASP A 96 -3.13 11.14 3.31
C ASP A 96 -2.91 9.65 3.57
N TYR A 97 -1.85 9.07 2.99
CA TYR A 97 -1.41 7.72 3.32
C TYR A 97 -1.07 7.57 4.82
N ILE A 98 -0.31 8.53 5.37
CA ILE A 98 0.06 8.55 6.80
C ILE A 98 -1.19 8.64 7.68
N TYR A 99 -2.15 9.53 7.36
CA TYR A 99 -3.40 9.65 8.11
C TYR A 99 -4.23 8.37 8.05
N ALA A 100 -4.28 7.71 6.90
CA ALA A 100 -4.93 6.41 6.78
C ALA A 100 -4.31 5.37 7.72
N THR A 101 -2.97 5.34 7.86
CA THR A 101 -2.31 4.43 8.80
C THR A 101 -2.65 4.73 10.26
N TYR A 102 -2.86 6.00 10.64
CA TYR A 102 -3.31 6.33 12.00
C TYR A 102 -4.75 5.85 12.27
N LEU A 103 -5.65 5.96 11.30
CA LEU A 103 -6.99 5.39 11.44
C LEU A 103 -6.95 3.87 11.55
N LEU A 104 -6.15 3.20 10.72
CA LEU A 104 -5.98 1.76 10.81
C LEU A 104 -5.38 1.30 12.14
N GLU A 105 -4.50 2.10 12.76
CA GLU A 105 -3.97 1.82 14.10
C GLU A 105 -5.07 1.89 15.16
N GLN A 106 -6.05 2.79 15.04
CA GLN A 106 -7.22 2.80 15.92
C GLN A 106 -8.11 1.57 15.71
N ALA A 107 -8.25 1.09 14.47
CA ALA A 107 -8.94 -0.16 14.20
C ALA A 107 -8.20 -1.36 14.81
N GLU A 108 -6.87 -1.41 14.70
CA GLU A 108 -6.02 -2.43 15.34
C GLU A 108 -6.19 -2.43 16.86
N ASN A 109 -6.17 -1.24 17.49
CA ASN A 109 -6.40 -1.09 18.93
C ASN A 109 -7.81 -1.54 19.36
N SER A 110 -8.76 -1.57 18.44
CA SER A 110 -10.14 -2.02 18.66
C SER A 110 -10.36 -3.51 18.36
N GLY A 111 -9.29 -4.25 18.02
CA GLY A 111 -9.30 -5.71 17.89
C GLY A 111 -9.25 -6.25 16.45
N THR A 112 -9.22 -5.39 15.44
CA THR A 112 -9.07 -5.79 14.03
C THR A 112 -7.61 -6.15 13.74
N LEU A 113 -7.35 -7.26 13.06
CA LEU A 113 -6.00 -7.55 12.59
C LEU A 113 -5.69 -6.71 11.35
N VAL A 114 -4.73 -5.79 11.43
CA VAL A 114 -4.31 -4.97 10.28
C VAL A 114 -2.97 -5.46 9.73
N ILE A 115 -2.91 -5.73 8.44
CA ILE A 115 -1.72 -6.19 7.70
C ILE A 115 -1.46 -5.25 6.50
N ASN A 116 -0.26 -4.67 6.39
CA ASN A 116 0.83 -4.74 7.36
C ASN A 116 0.52 -3.82 8.55
N LYS A 117 1.27 -4.04 9.67
CA LYS A 117 1.10 -3.24 10.88
C LYS A 117 1.22 -1.74 10.56
N PRO A 118 0.24 -0.90 10.96
CA PRO A 118 0.19 0.52 10.57
C PRO A 118 1.44 1.31 10.97
N SER A 119 1.98 1.08 12.18
CA SER A 119 3.23 1.71 12.62
C SER A 119 4.41 1.31 11.73
N SER A 120 4.52 0.04 11.33
CA SER A 120 5.59 -0.42 10.45
C SER A 120 5.51 0.18 9.04
N LEU A 121 4.30 0.45 8.54
CA LEU A 121 4.12 1.15 7.25
C LEU A 121 4.69 2.57 7.30
N ARG A 122 4.57 3.26 8.45
CA ARG A 122 5.16 4.59 8.64
C ARG A 122 6.68 4.53 8.83
N ASP A 123 7.16 3.58 9.61
CA ASP A 123 8.55 3.53 10.08
C ASP A 123 9.49 2.88 9.06
N ALA A 124 9.00 1.95 8.24
CA ALA A 124 9.77 1.20 7.28
C ALA A 124 9.56 1.72 5.86
N ASN A 125 10.01 2.95 5.57
CA ASN A 125 10.02 3.45 4.20
C ASN A 125 10.82 2.49 3.30
N GLU A 126 10.23 2.00 2.22
CA GLU A 126 10.77 0.95 1.34
C GLU A 126 12.16 1.25 0.75
N LYS A 127 12.53 2.54 0.63
CA LYS A 127 13.81 2.98 0.08
C LYS A 127 14.83 3.28 1.17
N LEU A 128 14.40 3.93 2.27
CA LEU A 128 15.29 4.31 3.36
C LEU A 128 15.56 3.16 4.33
N PHE A 129 14.64 2.22 4.46
CA PHE A 129 14.82 1.07 5.35
C PHE A 129 16.06 0.23 4.98
N ALA A 130 16.45 0.23 3.70
CA ALA A 130 17.65 -0.43 3.21
C ALA A 130 18.95 0.12 3.84
N LEU A 131 18.97 1.36 4.33
CA LEU A 131 20.12 1.96 5.01
C LEU A 131 20.48 1.27 6.33
N ASN A 132 19.56 0.46 6.91
CA ASN A 132 19.83 -0.37 8.06
C ASN A 132 20.68 -1.61 7.73
N PHE A 133 20.92 -1.88 6.44
CA PHE A 133 21.66 -3.03 5.94
C PHE A 133 22.75 -2.57 4.96
N PRO A 134 23.75 -1.81 5.44
CA PRO A 134 24.76 -1.19 4.57
C PRO A 134 25.55 -2.20 3.74
N GLU A 135 25.70 -3.43 4.23
CA GLU A 135 26.35 -4.53 3.52
C GLU A 135 25.56 -5.08 2.32
N CYS A 136 24.27 -4.77 2.26
CA CYS A 136 23.36 -5.24 1.20
C CYS A 136 23.08 -4.19 0.12
N ILE A 137 23.61 -2.97 0.27
CA ILE A 137 23.34 -1.87 -0.66
C ILE A 137 24.64 -1.38 -1.34
N PRO A 138 24.57 -0.88 -2.59
CA PRO A 138 25.70 -0.23 -3.24
C PRO A 138 26.01 1.13 -2.59
N GLU A 139 27.08 1.79 -3.06
CA GLU A 139 27.38 3.18 -2.63
C GLU A 139 26.13 4.04 -2.86
N THR A 140 25.61 4.61 -1.78
CA THR A 140 24.30 5.27 -1.75
C THR A 140 24.41 6.67 -1.18
N LEU A 141 23.70 7.62 -1.79
CA LEU A 141 23.49 8.96 -1.26
C LEU A 141 22.00 9.26 -1.14
N VAL A 142 21.58 9.74 0.02
CA VAL A 142 20.24 10.30 0.24
C VAL A 142 20.38 11.78 0.56
N SER A 143 19.76 12.64 -0.24
CA SER A 143 19.86 14.08 -0.06
C SER A 143 18.73 14.81 -0.80
N SER A 144 18.24 15.92 -0.24
CA SER A 144 17.44 16.92 -0.95
C SER A 144 18.28 17.99 -1.63
N ASN A 145 19.59 17.97 -1.46
CA ASN A 145 20.51 18.96 -2.03
C ASN A 145 20.95 18.54 -3.44
N ILE A 146 20.43 19.22 -4.46
CA ILE A 146 20.69 18.94 -5.87
C ILE A 146 22.19 18.97 -6.19
N LYS A 147 22.97 19.91 -5.61
CA LYS A 147 24.41 20.01 -5.86
C LYS A 147 25.14 18.75 -5.38
N LYS A 148 24.83 18.27 -4.17
CA LYS A 148 25.40 17.02 -3.64
C LYS A 148 25.03 15.81 -4.49
N LEU A 149 23.79 15.75 -4.97
CA LEU A 149 23.35 14.68 -5.86
C LEU A 149 24.13 14.69 -7.18
N SER A 150 24.32 15.87 -7.79
CA SER A 150 25.07 16.02 -9.03
C SER A 150 26.55 15.63 -8.85
N GLU A 151 27.21 16.06 -7.76
CA GLU A 151 28.55 15.68 -7.43
C GLU A 151 28.74 14.17 -7.27
N PHE A 152 27.79 13.54 -6.58
CA PHE A 152 27.77 12.09 -6.38
C PHE A 152 27.60 11.33 -7.71
N ILE A 153 26.65 11.73 -8.55
CA ILE A 153 26.42 11.11 -9.86
C ILE A 153 27.67 11.26 -10.76
N SER A 154 28.32 12.44 -10.73
CA SER A 154 29.53 12.68 -11.48
C SER A 154 30.68 11.76 -11.05
N LYS A 155 30.78 11.50 -9.74
CA LYS A 155 31.82 10.60 -9.17
C LYS A 155 31.60 9.14 -9.61
N ILE A 156 30.36 8.63 -9.53
CA ILE A 156 30.07 7.22 -9.78
C ILE A 156 29.67 6.92 -11.23
N LYS A 157 29.56 7.96 -12.09
CA LYS A 157 29.23 7.91 -13.53
C LYS A 157 27.83 7.42 -13.88
N THR A 158 27.32 6.43 -13.19
CA THR A 158 25.96 5.88 -13.44
C THR A 158 25.28 5.63 -12.10
N ALA A 159 24.08 6.19 -11.91
CA ALA A 159 23.27 6.03 -10.71
C ALA A 159 21.84 5.69 -11.05
N VAL A 160 21.17 4.99 -10.15
CA VAL A 160 19.71 4.89 -10.11
C VAL A 160 19.21 5.95 -9.14
N VAL A 161 18.30 6.81 -9.61
CA VAL A 161 17.68 7.86 -8.79
C VAL A 161 16.24 7.45 -8.52
N LYS A 162 15.85 7.50 -7.24
CA LYS A 162 14.50 7.15 -6.80
C LYS A 162 13.96 8.28 -5.91
N PRO A 163 12.80 8.88 -6.21
CA PRO A 163 12.11 9.75 -5.26
C PRO A 163 11.67 8.93 -4.04
N LEU A 164 11.66 9.54 -2.85
CA LEU A 164 11.35 8.81 -1.60
C LEU A 164 9.85 8.59 -1.42
N ASP A 165 9.03 9.45 -2.00
CA ASP A 165 7.58 9.52 -1.88
C ASP A 165 6.81 8.91 -3.06
N GLY A 166 7.50 8.55 -4.14
CA GLY A 166 6.90 8.04 -5.37
C GLY A 166 7.44 6.71 -5.83
N MET A 167 6.76 6.07 -6.78
CA MET A 167 7.17 4.80 -7.40
C MET A 167 8.13 4.97 -8.58
N GLU A 168 8.44 6.19 -8.98
CA GLU A 168 9.26 6.46 -10.15
C GLU A 168 10.73 6.07 -9.91
N ILE A 169 11.32 5.40 -10.90
CA ILE A 169 12.73 5.04 -10.92
C ILE A 169 13.36 5.69 -12.14
N GLY A 170 14.27 6.63 -11.90
CA GLY A 170 15.09 7.26 -12.93
C GLY A 170 16.49 6.68 -12.99
N ARG A 171 17.08 6.62 -14.20
CA ARG A 171 18.52 6.40 -14.38
C ARG A 171 19.19 7.71 -14.71
N ALA A 172 20.16 8.12 -13.90
CA ALA A 172 21.03 9.23 -14.19
C ALA A 172 22.41 8.71 -14.61
N SER A 173 22.93 9.20 -15.72
CA SER A 173 24.31 8.96 -16.14
C SER A 173 25.00 10.30 -16.39
N CYS A 174 26.22 10.43 -15.90
CA CYS A 174 27.07 11.55 -16.28
C CYS A 174 27.59 11.26 -17.71
N ARG A 175 27.06 11.95 -18.74
CA ARG A 175 27.73 12.05 -20.04
C ARG A 175 28.72 13.20 -19.91
N GLU A 176 30.01 12.91 -19.99
CA GLU A 176 30.96 13.93 -20.26
C GLU A 176 30.57 14.63 -21.56
N ARG A 177 30.24 15.91 -21.48
CA ARG A 177 30.21 16.76 -22.68
C ARG A 177 31.67 17.01 -23.04
N VAL A 178 32.13 16.34 -24.07
CA VAL A 178 33.38 16.70 -24.77
C VAL A 178 33.15 18.00 -25.51
#